data_44eac0817b3bf56a5b029e2fa0f2b817
#
_entry.id   44eac0817b3bf56a5b029e2fa0f2b817
#
_cell.length_a   1.000
_cell.length_b   1.000
_cell.length_c   1.000
_cell.angle_alpha   90.00
_cell.angle_beta   90.00
_cell.angle_gamma   90.00
#
_symmetry.space_group_name_H-M   'P 1'
#
loop_
_entity.id
_entity.type
_entity.pdbx_description
1 polymer ?
#
loop_
_entity_poly.entity_id
_entity_poly.type
_entity_poly.pdbx_seq_one_letter_code
_entity_poly.pdbx_strand_id
1 'polypeptide(L)'
;MPETATEEVHPRRVLVVDDSEVESLYIQALLQPEFTVIVANNLIDFWANMAEEAPDLILMDVMMQEISGFELALQLKRNHEYKAIPIIFVTSLDQARDIERGFEVGGHDYVKKPFLTQELRARVRSALRLKNLEHDLRMRSVTDYLTGAYNRRYFFEAVNSNLSYAQRMRRNLCIAVLDIDFFKKINDEHGHEAGDAVLVHFTQTIRDQLRKYDILARFGGEEFVIQFFDCAVTKCIDLLTRIRNKLVESPCMVGGRSMGYTFSAGLASLDEIAPVEPIERLIEMADRRLYQAKESGRNRFVSTAATP
;
A
#
# COMPACT_ATOMS: atom_id res chain seq x y z
N MET A 1 -3.96 -17.83 25.98
CA MET A 1 -3.13 -17.94 24.77
C MET A 1 -3.98 -17.46 23.62
N PRO A 2 -3.69 -16.32 22.96
CA PRO A 2 -4.45 -15.93 21.79
C PRO A 2 -4.06 -16.87 20.63
N GLU A 3 -5.06 -17.48 20.03
CA GLU A 3 -4.93 -18.17 18.74
C GLU A 3 -4.41 -17.17 17.72
N THR A 4 -3.21 -17.42 17.24
CA THR A 4 -2.65 -16.76 16.07
C THR A 4 -3.57 -17.07 14.90
N ALA A 5 -4.30 -16.04 14.43
CA ALA A 5 -4.92 -16.10 13.13
C ALA A 5 -3.84 -16.51 12.13
N THR A 6 -3.96 -17.69 11.57
CA THR A 6 -3.17 -18.16 10.44
C THR A 6 -3.52 -17.21 9.28
N GLU A 7 -2.66 -16.20 9.02
CA GLU A 7 -2.63 -15.55 7.72
C GLU A 7 -2.55 -16.68 6.68
N GLU A 8 -3.51 -16.79 5.82
CA GLU A 8 -3.44 -17.63 4.63
C GLU A 8 -2.23 -17.13 3.82
N VAL A 9 -1.11 -17.82 3.98
CA VAL A 9 0.11 -17.54 3.23
C VAL A 9 -0.19 -17.96 1.78
N HIS A 10 -0.65 -17.01 0.98
CA HIS A 10 -0.73 -17.25 -0.46
C HIS A 10 0.65 -17.65 -0.97
N PRO A 11 0.76 -18.78 -1.67
CA PRO A 11 2.05 -19.24 -2.17
C PRO A 11 2.67 -18.17 -3.07
N ARG A 12 3.95 -17.83 -2.81
CA ARG A 12 4.68 -16.80 -3.55
C ARG A 12 4.71 -17.13 -5.04
N ARG A 13 4.39 -16.14 -5.85
CA ARG A 13 4.27 -16.25 -7.31
C ARG A 13 5.62 -15.92 -7.97
N VAL A 14 6.21 -16.90 -8.66
CA VAL A 14 7.48 -16.76 -9.39
C VAL A 14 7.20 -16.87 -10.87
N LEU A 15 7.59 -15.86 -11.66
CA LEU A 15 7.50 -15.86 -13.12
C LEU A 15 8.85 -16.29 -13.70
N VAL A 16 8.84 -17.36 -14.49
CA VAL A 16 10.00 -17.83 -15.25
C VAL A 16 9.88 -17.34 -16.69
N VAL A 17 10.90 -16.65 -17.16
CA VAL A 17 10.97 -16.05 -18.51
C VAL A 17 12.16 -16.64 -19.24
N ASP A 18 11.89 -17.53 -20.20
CA ASP A 18 12.91 -18.25 -20.97
C ASP A 18 12.27 -18.69 -22.29
N ASP A 19 12.88 -18.42 -23.45
CA ASP A 19 12.34 -18.82 -24.75
C ASP A 19 12.47 -20.32 -25.03
N SER A 20 13.20 -21.05 -24.20
CA SER A 20 13.26 -22.50 -24.17
C SER A 20 12.14 -23.07 -23.29
N GLU A 21 11.09 -23.64 -23.91
CA GLU A 21 9.99 -24.30 -23.19
C GLU A 21 10.51 -25.43 -22.28
N VAL A 22 11.54 -26.15 -22.71
CA VAL A 22 12.13 -27.26 -21.93
C VAL A 22 12.79 -26.74 -20.66
N GLU A 23 13.55 -25.65 -20.75
CA GLU A 23 14.24 -25.05 -19.60
C GLU A 23 13.26 -24.40 -18.63
N SER A 24 12.26 -23.69 -19.14
CA SER A 24 11.24 -23.07 -18.31
C SER A 24 10.41 -24.11 -17.55
N LEU A 25 10.00 -25.20 -18.18
CA LEU A 25 9.31 -26.32 -17.52
C LEU A 25 10.19 -27.05 -16.52
N TYR A 26 11.48 -27.20 -16.81
CA TYR A 26 12.43 -27.75 -15.85
C TYR A 26 12.53 -26.89 -14.59
N ILE A 27 12.72 -25.57 -14.73
CA ILE A 27 12.77 -24.63 -13.62
C ILE A 27 11.43 -24.65 -12.83
N GLN A 28 10.31 -24.68 -13.54
CA GLN A 28 8.99 -24.79 -12.94
C GLN A 28 8.89 -26.03 -12.05
N ALA A 29 9.25 -27.21 -12.56
CA ALA A 29 9.20 -28.46 -11.81
C ALA A 29 10.10 -28.42 -10.55
N LEU A 30 11.24 -27.73 -10.62
CA LEU A 30 12.13 -27.57 -9.48
C LEU A 30 11.54 -26.68 -8.38
N LEU A 31 10.73 -25.69 -8.71
CA LEU A 31 10.25 -24.67 -7.76
C LEU A 31 8.81 -24.91 -7.27
N GLN A 32 7.96 -25.58 -8.05
CA GLN A 32 6.55 -25.87 -7.71
C GLN A 32 6.26 -26.41 -6.30
N PRO A 33 7.13 -27.25 -5.67
CA PRO A 33 6.88 -27.69 -4.30
C PRO A 33 6.77 -26.55 -3.26
N GLU A 34 7.31 -25.36 -3.59
CA GLU A 34 7.37 -24.24 -2.64
C GLU A 34 6.69 -22.96 -3.15
N PHE A 35 6.56 -22.81 -4.46
CA PHE A 35 6.11 -21.58 -5.11
C PHE A 35 5.04 -21.85 -6.14
N THR A 36 4.15 -20.88 -6.37
CA THR A 36 3.30 -20.85 -7.57
C THR A 36 4.15 -20.36 -8.71
N VAL A 37 4.48 -21.24 -9.65
CA VAL A 37 5.38 -20.91 -10.76
C VAL A 37 4.58 -20.78 -12.05
N ILE A 38 4.77 -19.64 -12.74
CA ILE A 38 4.20 -19.30 -14.01
C ILE A 38 5.33 -19.20 -15.02
N VAL A 39 5.05 -19.53 -16.26
CA VAL A 39 6.03 -19.55 -17.35
C VAL A 39 5.60 -18.58 -18.44
N ALA A 40 6.57 -17.85 -18.98
CA ALA A 40 6.42 -17.03 -20.18
C ALA A 40 7.56 -17.36 -21.16
N ASN A 41 7.22 -17.90 -22.33
CA ASN A 41 8.21 -18.29 -23.34
C ASN A 41 8.34 -17.25 -24.48
N ASN A 42 7.62 -16.14 -24.39
CA ASN A 42 7.67 -15.01 -25.32
C ASN A 42 7.20 -13.73 -24.62
N LEU A 43 7.35 -12.58 -25.29
CA LEU A 43 6.97 -11.28 -24.73
C LEU A 43 5.46 -11.11 -24.55
N ILE A 44 4.64 -11.73 -25.36
CA ILE A 44 3.17 -11.65 -25.29
C ILE A 44 2.72 -12.28 -23.97
N ASP A 45 3.16 -13.52 -23.71
CA ASP A 45 2.84 -14.24 -22.47
C ASP A 45 3.42 -13.52 -21.24
N PHE A 46 4.63 -12.96 -21.38
CA PHE A 46 5.24 -12.19 -20.31
C PHE A 46 4.36 -11.00 -19.88
N TRP A 47 3.97 -10.15 -20.84
CA TRP A 47 3.16 -8.97 -20.51
C TRP A 47 1.74 -9.32 -20.09
N ALA A 48 1.16 -10.42 -20.64
CA ALA A 48 -0.14 -10.91 -20.19
C ALA A 48 -0.11 -11.33 -18.72
N ASN A 49 0.90 -12.11 -18.31
CA ASN A 49 1.07 -12.53 -16.92
C ASN A 49 1.33 -11.34 -15.98
N MET A 50 2.11 -10.34 -16.43
CA MET A 50 2.37 -9.13 -15.65
C MET A 50 1.11 -8.29 -15.42
N ALA A 51 0.21 -8.23 -16.41
CA ALA A 51 -1.03 -7.46 -16.33
C ALA A 51 -2.13 -8.17 -15.54
N GLU A 52 -2.16 -9.50 -15.54
CA GLU A 52 -3.13 -10.28 -14.76
C GLU A 52 -2.86 -10.16 -13.26
N GLU A 53 -1.65 -10.49 -12.86
CA GLU A 53 -1.19 -10.37 -11.48
C GLU A 53 0.34 -10.32 -11.43
N ALA A 54 0.89 -9.23 -10.93
CA ALA A 54 2.34 -9.04 -10.85
C ALA A 54 3.00 -10.11 -9.97
N PRO A 55 4.11 -10.75 -10.41
CA PRO A 55 4.79 -11.79 -9.65
C PRO A 55 5.57 -11.21 -8.46
N ASP A 56 5.86 -12.06 -7.48
CA ASP A 56 6.72 -11.72 -6.37
C ASP A 56 8.20 -11.66 -6.75
N LEU A 57 8.60 -12.47 -7.77
CA LEU A 57 9.95 -12.58 -8.28
C LEU A 57 9.93 -13.01 -9.75
N ILE A 58 10.90 -12.55 -10.53
CA ILE A 58 11.12 -12.98 -11.92
C ILE A 58 12.45 -13.73 -12.00
N LEU A 59 12.42 -14.96 -12.53
CA LEU A 59 13.60 -15.67 -13.05
C LEU A 59 13.66 -15.41 -14.55
N MET A 60 14.75 -14.85 -15.04
CA MET A 60 14.84 -14.36 -16.41
C MET A 60 16.08 -14.89 -17.10
N ASP A 61 15.93 -15.59 -18.22
CA ASP A 61 17.08 -15.89 -19.07
C ASP A 61 17.60 -14.60 -19.72
N VAL A 62 18.91 -14.54 -19.87
CA VAL A 62 19.57 -13.40 -20.53
C VAL A 62 19.52 -13.54 -22.04
N MET A 63 19.66 -14.77 -22.53
CA MET A 63 19.81 -15.07 -23.97
C MET A 63 18.48 -15.52 -24.57
N MET A 64 17.58 -14.58 -24.84
CA MET A 64 16.30 -14.84 -25.51
C MET A 64 16.29 -14.25 -26.93
N GLN A 65 15.51 -14.85 -27.85
CA GLN A 65 15.50 -14.50 -29.28
C GLN A 65 14.91 -13.12 -29.56
N GLU A 66 13.77 -12.79 -28.93
CA GLU A 66 13.04 -11.56 -29.24
C GLU A 66 13.70 -10.32 -28.61
N ILE A 67 14.18 -10.44 -27.37
CA ILE A 67 14.79 -9.36 -26.61
C ILE A 67 15.78 -9.95 -25.61
N SER A 68 16.87 -9.25 -25.32
CA SER A 68 17.77 -9.67 -24.23
C SER A 68 17.07 -9.51 -22.87
N GLY A 69 17.28 -10.49 -21.97
CA GLY A 69 16.79 -10.38 -20.58
C GLY A 69 17.27 -9.11 -19.87
N PHE A 70 18.45 -8.60 -20.21
CA PHE A 70 18.96 -7.32 -19.68
C PHE A 70 18.13 -6.12 -20.15
N GLU A 71 17.70 -6.11 -21.43
CA GLU A 71 16.87 -5.03 -21.95
C GLU A 71 15.46 -5.07 -21.35
N LEU A 72 14.89 -6.26 -21.20
CA LEU A 72 13.59 -6.45 -20.57
C LEU A 72 13.64 -6.02 -19.08
N ALA A 73 14.70 -6.40 -18.35
CA ALA A 73 14.92 -5.96 -16.98
C ALA A 73 15.00 -4.43 -16.87
N LEU A 74 15.70 -3.77 -17.78
CA LEU A 74 15.81 -2.31 -17.81
C LEU A 74 14.45 -1.65 -18.04
N GLN A 75 13.58 -2.21 -18.90
CA GLN A 75 12.21 -1.72 -19.10
C GLN A 75 11.39 -1.85 -17.81
N LEU A 76 11.48 -3.00 -17.11
CA LEU A 76 10.79 -3.22 -15.83
C LEU A 76 11.26 -2.24 -14.76
N LYS A 77 12.56 -2.00 -14.64
CA LYS A 77 13.11 -1.09 -13.63
C LYS A 77 12.78 0.38 -13.87
N ARG A 78 12.47 0.76 -15.11
CA ARG A 78 11.95 2.10 -15.47
C ARG A 78 10.45 2.24 -15.20
N ASN A 79 9.71 1.14 -15.12
CA ASN A 79 8.28 1.17 -14.83
C ASN A 79 8.03 1.28 -13.32
N HIS A 80 7.26 2.28 -12.92
CA HIS A 80 6.98 2.58 -11.51
C HIS A 80 6.28 1.42 -10.77
N GLU A 81 5.46 0.67 -11.49
CA GLU A 81 4.67 -0.45 -10.98
C GLU A 81 5.53 -1.70 -10.75
N TYR A 82 6.49 -1.96 -11.65
CA TYR A 82 7.24 -3.23 -11.66
C TYR A 82 8.67 -3.11 -11.11
N LYS A 83 9.19 -1.90 -10.91
CA LYS A 83 10.60 -1.68 -10.52
C LYS A 83 11.02 -2.37 -9.23
N ALA A 84 10.08 -2.62 -8.31
CA ALA A 84 10.35 -3.26 -7.02
C ALA A 84 10.37 -4.79 -7.09
N ILE A 85 10.00 -5.40 -8.24
CA ILE A 85 10.02 -6.85 -8.40
C ILE A 85 11.48 -7.31 -8.51
N PRO A 86 11.96 -8.24 -7.65
CA PRO A 86 13.30 -8.78 -7.77
C PRO A 86 13.44 -9.63 -9.04
N ILE A 87 14.58 -9.47 -9.72
CA ILE A 87 14.92 -10.21 -10.93
C ILE A 87 16.20 -11.01 -10.64
N ILE A 88 16.15 -12.33 -10.86
CA ILE A 88 17.32 -13.21 -10.84
C ILE A 88 17.56 -13.66 -12.26
N PHE A 89 18.75 -13.37 -12.79
CA PHE A 89 19.14 -13.85 -14.10
C PHE A 89 19.55 -15.32 -14.04
N VAL A 90 19.04 -16.13 -14.96
CA VAL A 90 19.42 -17.54 -15.14
C VAL A 90 20.09 -17.64 -16.49
N THR A 91 21.42 -17.86 -16.57
CA THR A 91 22.14 -17.70 -17.80
C THR A 91 23.34 -18.65 -17.94
N SER A 92 23.69 -18.97 -19.16
CA SER A 92 24.94 -19.67 -19.51
C SER A 92 26.15 -18.72 -19.63
N LEU A 93 25.94 -17.40 -19.60
CA LEU A 93 27.03 -16.43 -19.64
C LEU A 93 27.84 -16.50 -18.34
N ASP A 94 29.16 -16.46 -18.50
CA ASP A 94 30.10 -16.59 -17.37
C ASP A 94 31.16 -15.50 -17.29
N GLN A 95 31.13 -14.57 -18.24
CA GLN A 95 32.08 -13.47 -18.22
C GLN A 95 31.74 -12.47 -17.11
N ALA A 96 32.77 -11.99 -16.43
CA ALA A 96 32.62 -11.00 -15.36
C ALA A 96 31.83 -9.75 -15.81
N ARG A 97 31.99 -9.34 -17.07
CA ARG A 97 31.23 -8.21 -17.67
C ARG A 97 29.71 -8.46 -17.75
N ASP A 98 29.29 -9.68 -18.03
CA ASP A 98 27.85 -10.00 -18.14
C ASP A 98 27.20 -10.01 -16.77
N ILE A 99 27.93 -10.47 -15.75
CA ILE A 99 27.48 -10.43 -14.36
C ILE A 99 27.35 -8.98 -13.89
N GLU A 100 28.39 -8.16 -14.12
CA GLU A 100 28.39 -6.73 -13.78
C GLU A 100 27.21 -6.00 -14.45
N ARG A 101 27.01 -6.23 -15.76
CA ARG A 101 25.87 -5.69 -16.51
C ARG A 101 24.52 -6.09 -15.92
N GLY A 102 24.38 -7.34 -15.47
CA GLY A 102 23.17 -7.83 -14.82
C GLY A 102 22.79 -7.00 -13.58
N PHE A 103 23.76 -6.66 -12.75
CA PHE A 103 23.55 -5.81 -11.58
C PHE A 103 23.28 -4.34 -11.97
N GLU A 104 23.99 -3.80 -12.96
CA GLU A 104 23.78 -2.43 -13.45
C GLU A 104 22.37 -2.18 -13.98
N VAL A 105 21.76 -3.17 -14.66
CA VAL A 105 20.36 -3.06 -15.13
C VAL A 105 19.33 -3.31 -14.03
N GLY A 106 19.77 -3.54 -12.79
CA GLY A 106 18.89 -3.70 -11.62
C GLY A 106 18.50 -5.14 -11.29
N GLY A 107 19.24 -6.14 -11.78
CA GLY A 107 19.13 -7.53 -11.32
C GLY A 107 19.51 -7.65 -9.84
N HIS A 108 18.85 -8.55 -9.12
CA HIS A 108 19.12 -8.81 -7.70
C HIS A 108 20.20 -9.88 -7.52
N ASP A 109 20.22 -10.85 -8.41
CA ASP A 109 21.16 -11.98 -8.36
C ASP A 109 21.26 -12.63 -9.74
N TYR A 110 22.16 -13.61 -9.87
CA TYR A 110 22.25 -14.44 -11.06
C TYR A 110 22.51 -15.91 -10.69
N VAL A 111 22.10 -16.83 -11.57
CA VAL A 111 22.32 -18.27 -11.47
C VAL A 111 22.92 -18.75 -12.78
N LYS A 112 24.11 -19.36 -12.71
CA LYS A 112 24.77 -19.90 -13.90
C LYS A 112 24.22 -21.27 -14.26
N LYS A 113 23.88 -21.49 -15.54
CA LYS A 113 23.55 -22.81 -16.10
C LYS A 113 24.84 -23.62 -16.39
N PRO A 114 24.92 -24.95 -16.07
CA PRO A 114 23.94 -25.72 -15.31
C PRO A 114 24.01 -25.42 -13.80
N PHE A 115 22.87 -25.39 -13.12
CA PHE A 115 22.76 -25.08 -11.70
C PHE A 115 22.24 -26.27 -10.89
N LEU A 116 22.54 -26.25 -9.59
CA LEU A 116 21.95 -27.17 -8.63
C LEU A 116 20.59 -26.70 -8.18
N THR A 117 19.62 -27.62 -8.06
CA THR A 117 18.27 -27.31 -7.54
C THR A 117 18.30 -26.54 -6.22
N GLN A 118 19.19 -26.97 -5.31
CA GLN A 118 19.33 -26.33 -4.00
C GLN A 118 19.84 -24.88 -4.12
N GLU A 119 20.74 -24.61 -5.05
CA GLU A 119 21.24 -23.26 -5.30
C GLU A 119 20.13 -22.35 -5.79
N LEU A 120 19.40 -22.74 -6.85
CA LEU A 120 18.28 -21.97 -7.39
C LEU A 120 17.25 -21.64 -6.31
N ARG A 121 16.80 -22.63 -5.56
CA ARG A 121 15.83 -22.44 -4.47
C ARG A 121 16.37 -21.50 -3.38
N ALA A 122 17.63 -21.63 -2.99
CA ALA A 122 18.22 -20.77 -1.96
C ALA A 122 18.27 -19.29 -2.41
N ARG A 123 18.59 -19.02 -3.66
CA ARG A 123 18.63 -17.66 -4.22
C ARG A 123 17.22 -17.06 -4.33
N VAL A 124 16.24 -17.82 -4.79
CA VAL A 124 14.83 -17.38 -4.85
C VAL A 124 14.33 -17.01 -3.44
N ARG A 125 14.55 -17.89 -2.44
CA ARG A 125 14.17 -17.59 -1.05
C ARG A 125 14.88 -16.34 -0.52
N SER A 126 16.16 -16.19 -0.81
CA SER A 126 16.95 -15.03 -0.36
C SER A 126 16.43 -13.73 -0.94
N ALA A 127 16.15 -13.69 -2.24
CA ALA A 127 15.62 -12.50 -2.91
C ALA A 127 14.21 -12.13 -2.41
N LEU A 128 13.33 -13.11 -2.23
CA LEU A 128 12.00 -12.89 -1.65
C LEU A 128 12.06 -12.41 -0.20
N ARG A 129 12.97 -12.97 0.60
CA ARG A 129 13.20 -12.54 1.98
C ARG A 129 13.70 -11.08 2.03
N LEU A 130 14.64 -10.72 1.17
CA LEU A 130 15.16 -9.34 1.11
C LEU A 130 14.05 -8.37 0.72
N LYS A 131 13.25 -8.66 -0.31
CA LYS A 131 12.07 -7.87 -0.69
C LYS A 131 11.12 -7.64 0.49
N ASN A 132 10.84 -8.70 1.27
CA ASN A 132 9.97 -8.58 2.44
C ASN A 132 10.58 -7.69 3.52
N LEU A 133 11.88 -7.87 3.82
CA LEU A 133 12.58 -7.03 4.81
C LEU A 133 12.60 -5.55 4.39
N GLU A 134 12.85 -5.26 3.13
CA GLU A 134 12.78 -3.89 2.58
C GLU A 134 11.36 -3.32 2.68
N HIS A 135 10.35 -4.14 2.35
CA HIS A 135 8.94 -3.75 2.50
C HIS A 135 8.60 -3.46 3.97
N ASP A 136 8.98 -4.35 4.91
CA ASP A 136 8.72 -4.19 6.34
C ASP A 136 9.41 -2.94 6.91
N LEU A 137 10.68 -2.72 6.54
CA LEU A 137 11.41 -1.52 6.93
C LEU A 137 10.74 -0.24 6.39
N ARG A 138 10.29 -0.28 5.13
CA ARG A 138 9.55 0.82 4.52
C ARG A 138 8.24 1.05 5.26
N MET A 139 7.45 0.00 5.51
CA MET A 139 6.17 0.11 6.22
C MET A 139 6.36 0.67 7.62
N ARG A 140 7.36 0.21 8.39
CA ARG A 140 7.71 0.78 9.71
C ARG A 140 8.09 2.26 9.64
N SER A 141 8.66 2.71 8.54
CA SER A 141 9.04 4.11 8.32
C SER A 141 7.88 5.01 7.89
N VAL A 142 6.80 4.44 7.32
CA VAL A 142 5.69 5.21 6.71
C VAL A 142 4.36 5.05 7.45
N THR A 143 4.25 4.11 8.41
CA THR A 143 3.03 3.91 9.20
C THR A 143 3.21 4.35 10.66
N ASP A 144 2.09 4.60 11.31
CA ASP A 144 1.98 4.74 12.77
C ASP A 144 2.04 3.35 13.41
N TYR A 145 2.89 3.18 14.41
CA TYR A 145 3.19 1.87 15.02
C TYR A 145 2.00 1.24 15.76
N LEU A 146 1.10 2.08 16.31
CA LEU A 146 -0.04 1.62 17.09
C LEU A 146 -1.20 1.21 16.19
N THR A 147 -1.56 2.08 15.25
CA THR A 147 -2.76 1.94 14.44
C THR A 147 -2.51 1.30 13.09
N GLY A 148 -1.25 1.31 12.62
CA GLY A 148 -0.86 0.93 11.27
C GLY A 148 -1.35 1.90 10.20
N ALA A 149 -2.12 2.96 10.50
CA ALA A 149 -2.41 4.03 9.55
C ALA A 149 -1.11 4.63 9.01
N TYR A 150 -1.14 5.25 7.84
CA TYR A 150 0.06 5.97 7.39
C TYR A 150 0.41 7.08 8.38
N ASN A 151 1.70 7.41 8.51
CA ASN A 151 2.11 8.54 9.32
C ASN A 151 2.02 9.85 8.54
N ARG A 152 2.11 10.96 9.24
CA ARG A 152 2.04 12.32 8.68
C ARG A 152 3.04 12.53 7.54
N ARG A 153 4.27 12.03 7.66
CA ARG A 153 5.30 12.20 6.62
C ARG A 153 4.89 11.55 5.30
N TYR A 154 4.50 10.28 5.35
CA TYR A 154 4.07 9.56 4.15
C TYR A 154 2.83 10.19 3.51
N PHE A 155 1.90 10.68 4.33
CA PHE A 155 0.72 11.37 3.84
C PHE A 155 1.09 12.51 2.89
N PHE A 156 1.98 13.42 3.31
CA PHE A 156 2.41 14.54 2.47
C PHE A 156 3.16 14.10 1.20
N GLU A 157 4.01 13.08 1.31
CA GLU A 157 4.72 12.52 0.15
C GLU A 157 3.73 11.97 -0.90
N ALA A 158 2.74 11.18 -0.48
CA ALA A 158 1.78 10.53 -1.37
C ALA A 158 0.74 11.52 -1.92
N VAL A 159 0.24 12.42 -1.09
CA VAL A 159 -0.84 13.36 -1.45
C VAL A 159 -0.35 14.41 -2.44
N ASN A 160 0.89 14.90 -2.35
CA ASN A 160 1.45 15.85 -3.32
C ASN A 160 1.51 15.26 -4.74
N SER A 161 1.81 13.97 -4.86
CA SER A 161 1.76 13.27 -6.14
C SER A 161 0.33 13.19 -6.69
N ASN A 162 -0.63 12.82 -5.83
CA ASN A 162 -2.04 12.73 -6.19
C ASN A 162 -2.65 14.10 -6.52
N LEU A 163 -2.27 15.15 -5.81
CA LEU A 163 -2.70 16.54 -6.09
C LEU A 163 -2.31 16.95 -7.51
N SER A 164 -1.02 16.79 -7.86
CA SER A 164 -0.51 17.14 -9.19
C SER A 164 -1.24 16.36 -10.30
N TYR A 165 -1.54 15.10 -10.06
CA TYR A 165 -2.30 14.27 -11.00
C TYR A 165 -3.76 14.73 -11.10
N ALA A 166 -4.44 14.97 -9.95
CA ALA A 166 -5.83 15.43 -9.92
C ALA A 166 -6.01 16.77 -10.64
N GLN A 167 -5.13 17.74 -10.42
CA GLN A 167 -5.13 19.05 -11.09
C GLN A 167 -4.98 18.88 -12.60
N ARG A 168 -4.01 18.08 -13.06
CA ARG A 168 -3.76 17.86 -14.50
C ARG A 168 -4.92 17.17 -15.20
N MET A 169 -5.51 16.17 -14.56
CA MET A 169 -6.58 15.33 -15.13
C MET A 169 -7.98 15.84 -14.78
N ARG A 170 -8.08 16.98 -14.10
CA ARG A 170 -9.35 17.57 -13.62
C ARG A 170 -10.19 16.58 -12.83
N ARG A 171 -9.54 15.83 -11.92
CA ARG A 171 -10.20 14.88 -11.01
C ARG A 171 -10.49 15.55 -9.68
N ASN A 172 -11.53 15.08 -9.01
CA ASN A 172 -11.85 15.52 -7.66
C ASN A 172 -10.80 15.00 -6.66
N LEU A 173 -10.50 15.79 -5.66
CA LEU A 173 -9.72 15.38 -4.50
C LEU A 173 -10.33 16.07 -3.28
N CYS A 174 -10.61 15.31 -2.25
CA CYS A 174 -11.15 15.84 -1.00
C CYS A 174 -10.24 15.41 0.16
N ILE A 175 -10.00 16.34 1.09
CA ILE A 175 -9.32 16.09 2.36
C ILE A 175 -10.35 16.16 3.48
N ALA A 176 -10.34 15.17 4.37
CA ALA A 176 -11.06 15.21 5.62
C ALA A 176 -10.07 15.15 6.78
N VAL A 177 -10.17 16.07 7.72
CA VAL A 177 -9.48 16.03 9.02
C VAL A 177 -10.50 15.56 10.05
N LEU A 178 -10.14 14.49 10.78
CA LEU A 178 -11.00 13.81 11.74
C LEU A 178 -10.36 13.82 13.13
N ASP A 179 -11.21 13.82 14.16
CA ASP A 179 -10.74 13.75 15.56
C ASP A 179 -11.78 12.98 16.38
N ILE A 180 -11.31 12.09 17.26
CA ILE A 180 -12.17 11.30 18.15
C ILE A 180 -12.68 12.19 19.28
N ASP A 181 -13.97 12.36 19.35
CA ASP A 181 -14.60 13.22 20.33
C ASP A 181 -14.33 12.75 21.76
N PHE A 182 -13.93 13.68 22.62
CA PHE A 182 -13.64 13.44 24.03
C PHE A 182 -12.59 12.36 24.32
N PHE A 183 -11.62 12.15 23.40
CA PHE A 183 -10.59 11.12 23.55
C PHE A 183 -9.81 11.22 24.85
N LYS A 184 -9.46 12.44 25.28
CA LYS A 184 -8.82 12.66 26.59
C LYS A 184 -9.65 12.10 27.74
N LYS A 185 -10.98 12.30 27.72
CA LYS A 185 -11.89 11.75 28.74
C LYS A 185 -11.87 10.22 28.77
N ILE A 186 -11.77 9.58 27.59
CA ILE A 186 -11.64 8.12 27.51
C ILE A 186 -10.36 7.67 28.22
N ASN A 187 -9.23 8.33 27.95
CA ASN A 187 -7.97 8.03 28.63
C ASN A 187 -8.03 8.26 30.15
N ASP A 188 -8.61 9.38 30.58
CA ASP A 188 -8.69 9.77 31.99
C ASP A 188 -9.60 8.81 32.79
N GLU A 189 -10.69 8.28 32.19
CA GLU A 189 -11.64 7.40 32.86
C GLU A 189 -11.32 5.92 32.76
N HIS A 190 -10.65 5.49 31.65
CA HIS A 190 -10.47 4.07 31.33
C HIS A 190 -9.00 3.67 31.13
N GLY A 191 -8.07 4.62 31.23
CA GLY A 191 -6.64 4.40 31.04
C GLY A 191 -6.18 4.42 29.59
N HIS A 192 -4.88 4.56 29.38
CA HIS A 192 -4.28 4.68 28.05
C HIS A 192 -4.46 3.43 27.18
N GLU A 193 -4.50 2.23 27.79
CA GLU A 193 -4.77 0.99 27.04
C GLU A 193 -6.15 1.00 26.37
N ALA A 194 -7.15 1.63 27.02
CA ALA A 194 -8.48 1.80 26.44
C ALA A 194 -8.46 2.81 25.28
N GLY A 195 -7.71 3.91 25.44
CA GLY A 195 -7.50 4.86 24.36
C GLY A 195 -6.80 4.24 23.15
N ASP A 196 -5.77 3.45 23.39
CA ASP A 196 -5.05 2.72 22.33
C ASP A 196 -5.98 1.75 21.58
N ALA A 197 -6.82 1.01 22.30
CA ALA A 197 -7.82 0.13 21.70
C ALA A 197 -8.83 0.91 20.84
N VAL A 198 -9.28 2.09 21.32
CA VAL A 198 -10.17 2.97 20.54
C VAL A 198 -9.51 3.48 19.27
N LEU A 199 -8.24 3.87 19.30
CA LEU A 199 -7.46 4.33 18.14
C LEU A 199 -7.33 3.21 17.09
N VAL A 200 -7.01 2.00 17.53
CA VAL A 200 -6.90 0.82 16.65
C VAL A 200 -8.25 0.48 16.03
N HIS A 201 -9.30 0.41 16.85
CA HIS A 201 -10.66 0.12 16.39
C HIS A 201 -11.17 1.19 15.40
N PHE A 202 -10.95 2.47 15.67
CA PHE A 202 -11.30 3.57 14.76
C PHE A 202 -10.61 3.44 13.42
N THR A 203 -9.29 3.21 13.45
CA THR A 203 -8.49 3.02 12.24
C THR A 203 -8.99 1.85 11.39
N GLN A 204 -9.28 0.70 12.02
CA GLN A 204 -9.78 -0.48 11.31
C GLN A 204 -11.15 -0.21 10.69
N THR A 205 -12.07 0.39 11.47
CA THR A 205 -13.41 0.73 10.97
C THR A 205 -13.36 1.67 9.76
N ILE A 206 -12.44 2.63 9.75
CA ILE A 206 -12.23 3.50 8.59
C ILE A 206 -11.67 2.70 7.41
N ARG A 207 -10.62 1.92 7.60
CA ARG A 207 -9.97 1.14 6.53
C ARG A 207 -10.93 0.24 5.78
N ASP A 208 -11.82 -0.44 6.50
CA ASP A 208 -12.81 -1.35 5.93
C ASP A 208 -13.81 -0.65 5.00
N GLN A 209 -13.88 0.68 5.04
CA GLN A 209 -14.76 1.49 4.22
C GLN A 209 -14.01 2.24 3.09
N LEU A 210 -12.68 2.34 3.16
CA LEU A 210 -11.87 3.07 2.19
C LEU A 210 -11.59 2.23 0.93
N ARG A 211 -11.41 2.93 -0.18
CA ARG A 211 -10.96 2.33 -1.45
C ARG A 211 -9.44 2.24 -1.48
N LYS A 212 -8.91 1.42 -2.40
CA LYS A 212 -7.46 1.22 -2.59
C LYS A 212 -6.68 2.54 -2.81
N TYR A 213 -7.30 3.54 -3.40
CA TYR A 213 -6.66 4.82 -3.74
C TYR A 213 -6.86 5.91 -2.70
N ASP A 214 -7.69 5.66 -1.69
CA ASP A 214 -7.85 6.58 -0.56
C ASP A 214 -6.69 6.38 0.42
N ILE A 215 -6.26 7.47 1.06
CA ILE A 215 -5.13 7.44 2.00
C ILE A 215 -5.64 7.84 3.38
N LEU A 216 -5.47 6.94 4.37
CA LEU A 216 -5.71 7.22 5.78
C LEU A 216 -4.38 7.39 6.51
N ALA A 217 -4.21 8.52 7.19
CA ALA A 217 -3.04 8.80 8.00
C ALA A 217 -3.45 9.25 9.41
N ARG A 218 -2.61 8.91 10.40
CA ARG A 218 -2.67 9.46 11.75
C ARG A 218 -1.64 10.59 11.87
N PHE A 219 -2.11 11.78 12.23
CA PHE A 219 -1.23 12.95 12.33
C PHE A 219 -0.62 13.09 13.74
N GLY A 220 -1.27 12.56 14.76
CA GLY A 220 -0.81 12.50 16.13
C GLY A 220 -1.99 12.41 17.09
N GLY A 221 -1.79 11.89 18.31
CA GLY A 221 -2.86 11.75 19.29
C GLY A 221 -4.10 11.05 18.72
N GLU A 222 -5.22 11.74 18.73
CA GLU A 222 -6.52 11.30 18.21
C GLU A 222 -6.87 11.87 16.82
N GLU A 223 -5.92 12.55 16.16
CA GLU A 223 -6.13 13.23 14.89
C GLU A 223 -5.77 12.33 13.69
N PHE A 224 -6.71 12.23 12.77
CA PHE A 224 -6.57 11.48 11.52
C PHE A 224 -6.86 12.36 10.32
N VAL A 225 -6.25 12.03 9.19
CA VAL A 225 -6.53 12.70 7.92
C VAL A 225 -6.79 11.65 6.84
N ILE A 226 -7.85 11.88 6.06
CA ILE A 226 -8.16 11.05 4.90
C ILE A 226 -8.05 11.89 3.64
N GLN A 227 -7.32 11.39 2.65
CA GLN A 227 -7.44 11.85 1.28
C GLN A 227 -8.37 10.93 0.51
N PHE A 228 -9.44 11.47 -0.03
CA PHE A 228 -10.31 10.79 -0.97
C PHE A 228 -9.93 11.19 -2.40
N PHE A 229 -9.55 10.21 -3.20
CA PHE A 229 -9.17 10.44 -4.59
C PHE A 229 -10.37 10.22 -5.52
N ASP A 230 -10.54 11.15 -6.49
CA ASP A 230 -11.66 11.16 -7.45
C ASP A 230 -13.04 10.99 -6.78
N CYS A 231 -13.27 11.75 -5.71
CA CYS A 231 -14.47 11.69 -4.91
C CYS A 231 -15.03 13.09 -4.65
N ALA A 232 -16.31 13.28 -4.93
CA ALA A 232 -17.01 14.52 -4.61
C ALA A 232 -17.26 14.63 -3.10
N VAL A 233 -17.25 15.83 -2.53
CA VAL A 233 -17.39 16.07 -1.09
C VAL A 233 -18.64 15.43 -0.49
N THR A 234 -19.75 15.41 -1.23
CA THR A 234 -21.01 14.77 -0.79
C THR A 234 -20.83 13.27 -0.57
N LYS A 235 -20.11 12.58 -1.48
CA LYS A 235 -19.80 11.16 -1.35
C LYS A 235 -18.83 10.86 -0.21
N CYS A 236 -17.91 11.79 0.09
CA CYS A 236 -17.05 11.70 1.25
C CYS A 236 -17.88 11.78 2.56
N ILE A 237 -18.86 12.67 2.62
CA ILE A 237 -19.79 12.78 3.76
C ILE A 237 -20.62 11.51 3.91
N ASP A 238 -21.14 10.93 2.82
CA ASP A 238 -21.87 9.65 2.84
C ASP A 238 -20.99 8.53 3.44
N LEU A 239 -19.71 8.49 3.06
CA LEU A 239 -18.75 7.51 3.58
C LEU A 239 -18.48 7.73 5.06
N LEU A 240 -18.21 8.96 5.50
CA LEU A 240 -18.04 9.28 6.92
C LEU A 240 -19.30 8.94 7.74
N THR A 241 -20.48 9.13 7.17
CA THR A 241 -21.76 8.75 7.81
C THR A 241 -21.84 7.23 7.97
N ARG A 242 -21.42 6.45 6.99
CA ARG A 242 -21.36 4.98 7.12
C ARG A 242 -20.36 4.55 8.20
N ILE A 243 -19.19 5.17 8.27
CA ILE A 243 -18.19 4.92 9.32
C ILE A 243 -18.81 5.20 10.69
N ARG A 244 -19.46 6.35 10.88
CA ARG A 244 -20.15 6.70 12.12
C ARG A 244 -21.20 5.66 12.52
N ASN A 245 -22.02 5.22 11.59
CA ASN A 245 -23.05 4.21 11.86
C ASN A 245 -22.39 2.87 12.23
N LYS A 246 -21.29 2.50 11.57
CA LYS A 246 -20.54 1.27 11.86
C LYS A 246 -19.95 1.27 13.27
N LEU A 247 -19.46 2.41 13.75
CA LEU A 247 -18.98 2.55 15.15
C LEU A 247 -20.09 2.33 16.18
N VAL A 248 -21.34 2.68 15.84
CA VAL A 248 -22.50 2.43 16.70
C VAL A 248 -22.89 0.95 16.66
N GLU A 249 -22.91 0.33 15.48
CA GLU A 249 -23.25 -1.09 15.29
C GLU A 249 -22.22 -2.05 15.89
N SER A 250 -20.97 -1.66 15.86
CA SER A 250 -19.82 -2.48 16.31
C SER A 250 -18.96 -1.64 17.25
N PRO A 251 -19.34 -1.46 18.52
CA PRO A 251 -18.57 -0.64 19.47
C PRO A 251 -17.25 -1.30 19.84
N CYS A 252 -16.27 -0.49 20.25
CA CYS A 252 -14.97 -0.96 20.69
C CYS A 252 -15.11 -1.81 21.96
N MET A 253 -14.46 -2.98 21.99
CA MET A 253 -14.48 -3.88 23.17
C MET A 253 -13.17 -3.73 23.95
N VAL A 254 -13.26 -3.24 25.20
CA VAL A 254 -12.11 -3.08 26.09
C VAL A 254 -12.37 -3.83 27.39
N GLY A 255 -11.52 -4.80 27.70
CA GLY A 255 -11.64 -5.61 28.94
C GLY A 255 -13.02 -6.30 29.07
N GLY A 256 -13.64 -6.72 27.96
CA GLY A 256 -14.97 -7.33 27.93
C GLY A 256 -16.15 -6.34 28.06
N ARG A 257 -15.90 -5.05 28.09
CA ARG A 257 -16.92 -4.00 28.13
C ARG A 257 -17.02 -3.28 26.79
N SER A 258 -18.25 -2.99 26.37
CA SER A 258 -18.52 -2.20 25.17
C SER A 258 -18.27 -0.71 25.47
N MET A 259 -17.46 -0.06 24.62
CA MET A 259 -17.14 1.36 24.70
C MET A 259 -17.62 2.07 23.43
N GLY A 260 -18.63 2.93 23.58
CA GLY A 260 -19.10 3.81 22.52
C GLY A 260 -18.32 5.12 22.50
N TYR A 261 -17.98 5.59 21.31
CA TYR A 261 -17.37 6.90 21.10
C TYR A 261 -17.83 7.48 19.76
N THR A 262 -17.63 8.78 19.57
CA THR A 262 -17.97 9.49 18.34
C THR A 262 -16.74 10.18 17.77
N PHE A 263 -16.87 10.71 16.57
CA PHE A 263 -15.85 11.55 15.97
C PHE A 263 -16.46 12.73 15.22
N SER A 264 -15.70 13.79 15.09
CA SER A 264 -16.03 14.97 14.30
C SER A 264 -15.08 15.04 13.11
N ALA A 265 -15.55 15.64 12.01
CA ALA A 265 -14.70 15.86 10.84
C ALA A 265 -14.98 17.19 10.16
N GLY A 266 -13.92 17.76 9.58
CA GLY A 266 -14.01 18.87 8.64
C GLY A 266 -13.49 18.41 7.27
N LEU A 267 -14.17 18.81 6.19
CA LEU A 267 -13.82 18.43 4.83
C LEU A 267 -13.55 19.67 3.97
N ALA A 268 -12.56 19.56 3.07
CA ALA A 268 -12.28 20.55 2.04
C ALA A 268 -11.96 19.84 0.73
N SER A 269 -12.40 20.43 -0.39
CA SER A 269 -12.20 19.83 -1.72
C SER A 269 -11.34 20.70 -2.63
N LEU A 270 -10.72 20.07 -3.62
CA LEU A 270 -9.72 20.70 -4.50
C LEU A 270 -10.27 21.92 -5.27
N ASP A 271 -11.54 21.95 -5.60
CA ASP A 271 -12.22 23.06 -6.27
C ASP A 271 -12.35 24.33 -5.41
N GLU A 272 -12.04 24.24 -4.13
CA GLU A 272 -12.07 25.37 -3.19
C GLU A 272 -10.76 26.15 -3.13
N ILE A 273 -9.70 25.67 -3.76
CA ILE A 273 -8.38 26.32 -3.80
C ILE A 273 -7.92 26.59 -5.22
N ALA A 274 -7.03 27.59 -5.38
CA ALA A 274 -6.43 27.87 -6.67
C ALA A 274 -5.48 26.74 -7.10
N PRO A 275 -5.30 26.48 -8.42
CA PRO A 275 -4.49 25.37 -8.92
C PRO A 275 -3.02 25.40 -8.48
N VAL A 276 -2.50 26.54 -8.06
CA VAL A 276 -1.11 26.71 -7.59
C VAL A 276 -0.95 26.61 -6.07
N GLU A 277 -2.07 26.48 -5.35
CA GLU A 277 -2.02 26.37 -3.89
C GLU A 277 -1.61 24.97 -3.46
N PRO A 278 -0.80 24.86 -2.39
CA PRO A 278 -0.34 23.57 -1.87
C PRO A 278 -1.44 22.84 -1.10
N ILE A 279 -1.25 21.55 -0.89
CA ILE A 279 -2.23 20.68 -0.19
C ILE A 279 -2.48 21.12 1.25
N GLU A 280 -1.50 21.75 1.88
CA GLU A 280 -1.58 22.29 3.23
C GLU A 280 -2.76 23.25 3.38
N ARG A 281 -3.08 23.99 2.30
CA ARG A 281 -4.23 24.88 2.30
C ARG A 281 -5.55 24.15 2.45
N LEU A 282 -5.71 23.01 1.79
CA LEU A 282 -6.91 22.16 1.99
C LEU A 282 -6.98 21.60 3.39
N ILE A 283 -5.84 21.18 3.93
CA ILE A 283 -5.77 20.67 5.31
C ILE A 283 -6.17 21.76 6.31
N GLU A 284 -5.64 22.98 6.16
CA GLU A 284 -6.04 24.12 7.00
C GLU A 284 -7.53 24.42 6.95
N MET A 285 -8.13 24.36 5.75
CA MET A 285 -9.56 24.58 5.59
C MET A 285 -10.38 23.49 6.26
N ALA A 286 -9.98 22.23 6.08
CA ALA A 286 -10.62 21.09 6.72
C ALA A 286 -10.49 21.16 8.25
N ASP A 287 -9.32 21.56 8.77
CA ASP A 287 -9.07 21.71 10.20
C ASP A 287 -9.99 22.81 10.83
N ARG A 288 -10.12 23.95 10.18
CA ARG A 288 -11.09 24.99 10.62
C ARG A 288 -12.52 24.48 10.69
N ARG A 289 -12.92 23.64 9.73
CA ARG A 289 -14.25 23.02 9.71
C ARG A 289 -14.40 21.93 10.77
N LEU A 290 -13.35 21.18 11.07
CA LEU A 290 -13.34 20.27 12.21
C LEU A 290 -13.53 21.04 13.53
N TYR A 291 -12.87 22.17 13.69
CA TYR A 291 -13.06 23.04 14.85
C TYR A 291 -14.53 23.49 14.97
N GLN A 292 -15.15 23.93 13.86
CA GLN A 292 -16.59 24.27 13.82
C GLN A 292 -17.49 23.09 14.17
N ALA A 293 -17.16 21.89 13.71
CA ALA A 293 -17.90 20.67 14.05
C ALA A 293 -17.85 20.40 15.57
N LYS A 294 -16.67 20.55 16.18
CA LYS A 294 -16.48 20.41 17.63
C LYS A 294 -17.25 21.45 18.44
N GLU A 295 -17.22 22.73 18.04
CA GLU A 295 -17.96 23.80 18.72
C GLU A 295 -19.47 23.66 18.56
N SER A 296 -19.95 23.16 17.44
CA SER A 296 -21.37 22.98 17.16
C SER A 296 -22.00 21.76 17.86
N GLY A 297 -21.28 21.06 18.73
CA GLY A 297 -21.78 19.95 19.54
C GLY A 297 -21.24 18.58 19.17
N ARG A 298 -20.16 18.50 18.38
CA ARG A 298 -19.45 17.26 18.01
C ARG A 298 -20.29 16.25 17.23
N ASN A 299 -19.76 15.05 16.98
CA ASN A 299 -20.41 13.95 16.26
C ASN A 299 -21.03 14.38 14.93
N ARG A 300 -20.33 15.23 14.18
CA ARG A 300 -20.79 15.82 12.91
C ARG A 300 -19.66 16.13 11.96
N PHE A 301 -20.03 16.40 10.71
CA PHE A 301 -19.13 16.69 9.61
C PHE A 301 -19.47 18.06 9.02
N VAL A 302 -18.46 18.91 8.84
CA VAL A 302 -18.61 20.26 8.26
C VAL A 302 -17.84 20.35 6.95
N SER A 303 -18.51 20.83 5.91
CA SER A 303 -17.93 21.12 4.59
C SER A 303 -18.54 22.41 4.03
N THR A 304 -18.10 22.89 2.84
CA THR A 304 -18.75 24.00 2.12
C THR A 304 -20.10 23.61 1.52
N ALA A 305 -20.31 22.35 1.18
CA ALA A 305 -21.64 21.86 0.82
C ALA A 305 -22.49 21.95 2.08
N ALA A 306 -23.48 22.84 2.09
CA ALA A 306 -24.34 23.16 3.22
C ALA A 306 -24.67 21.91 4.04
N THR A 307 -24.45 22.04 5.35
CA THR A 307 -24.95 21.06 6.33
C THR A 307 -26.47 20.96 6.16
N PRO A 308 -27.05 19.78 5.93
CA PRO A 308 -28.48 19.61 6.03
C PRO A 308 -28.98 19.81 7.46
#